data_c210e37de21c585bb2ee3e5a066bdf73
#
_entry.id   c210e37de21c585bb2ee3e5a066bdf73
#
_cell.length_a   1.000
_cell.length_b   1.000
_cell.length_c   1.000
_cell.angle_alpha   90.00
_cell.angle_beta   90.00
_cell.angle_gamma   90.00
#
_symmetry.space_group_name_H-M   'P 1'
#
loop_
_entity.id
_entity.type
_entity.pdbx_description
1 polymer ?
#
loop_
_entity_poly.entity_id
_entity_poly.type
_entity_poly.pdbx_seq_one_letter_code
_entity_poly.pdbx_strand_id
1 'polypeptide(L)'
;MAADLEFYFDPVCPWAWITSRWVTNVQQLRNYDVSWRFISLKMINAERGYAGNNAYELIHNAGLAGLRVASAARAQGGNASVAALYTALGNAIHVGGRREELVNNPHAFLLSVVDDAGLPAEIASAFEDSTHDEVIRYETEVALSRTGKDVGTPILTFNPKAANEASLFGPVISKAPTGDEAVKLWDAVQTIAESGVAEIKRSLRAAPQFD
;
A
#
# COMPACT_ATOMS: atom_id res chain seq x y z
N MET A 1 -0.47 21.66 -2.23
CA MET A 1 -0.21 21.63 -0.77
C MET A 1 0.51 20.34 -0.46
N ALA A 2 1.30 20.23 0.62
CA ALA A 2 1.84 18.95 1.05
C ALA A 2 0.69 18.08 1.56
N ALA A 3 0.74 16.76 1.34
CA ALA A 3 -0.24 15.85 1.90
C ALA A 3 -0.08 15.78 3.44
N ASP A 4 -1.16 15.50 4.16
CA ASP A 4 -1.13 15.30 5.61
C ASP A 4 -0.59 13.93 5.99
N LEU A 5 -0.75 12.95 5.09
CA LEU A 5 -0.26 11.59 5.24
C LEU A 5 0.35 11.07 3.93
N GLU A 6 1.51 10.42 4.00
CA GLU A 6 1.99 9.50 2.97
C GLU A 6 1.69 8.06 3.42
N PHE A 7 0.97 7.32 2.58
CA PHE A 7 0.63 5.91 2.80
C PHE A 7 1.37 5.02 1.82
N TYR A 8 2.29 4.20 2.31
CA TYR A 8 3.11 3.31 1.49
C TYR A 8 2.47 1.92 1.43
N PHE A 9 2.17 1.45 0.21
CA PHE A 9 1.48 0.18 -0.02
C PHE A 9 2.16 -0.69 -1.06
N ASP A 10 2.01 -2.01 -0.87
CA ASP A 10 2.13 -3.02 -1.91
C ASP A 10 0.74 -3.64 -2.12
N PRO A 11 0.22 -3.72 -3.37
CA PRO A 11 -1.16 -4.15 -3.61
C PRO A 11 -1.44 -5.59 -3.17
N VAL A 12 -0.44 -6.46 -3.08
CA VAL A 12 -0.64 -7.85 -2.64
C VAL A 12 -0.60 -8.02 -1.12
N CYS A 13 -0.27 -6.96 -0.36
CA CYS A 13 -0.25 -7.02 1.10
C CYS A 13 -1.67 -6.86 1.70
N PRO A 14 -2.24 -7.91 2.33
CA PRO A 14 -3.58 -7.82 2.90
C PRO A 14 -3.67 -6.82 4.07
N TRP A 15 -2.57 -6.68 4.83
CA TRP A 15 -2.53 -5.74 5.95
C TRP A 15 -2.52 -4.28 5.50
N ALA A 16 -1.76 -3.97 4.45
CA ALA A 16 -1.78 -2.66 3.83
C ALA A 16 -3.18 -2.34 3.27
N TRP A 17 -3.83 -3.32 2.64
CA TRP A 17 -5.19 -3.16 2.16
C TRP A 17 -6.16 -2.76 3.27
N ILE A 18 -6.25 -3.54 4.36
CA ILE A 18 -7.17 -3.26 5.47
C ILE A 18 -6.87 -1.89 6.09
N THR A 19 -5.58 -1.59 6.32
CA THR A 19 -5.17 -0.30 6.88
C THR A 19 -5.51 0.86 5.95
N SER A 20 -5.40 0.67 4.63
CA SER A 20 -5.81 1.70 3.66
C SER A 20 -7.32 1.99 3.72
N ARG A 21 -8.15 0.97 3.97
CA ARG A 21 -9.61 1.17 4.15
C ARG A 21 -9.92 1.98 5.40
N TRP A 22 -9.20 1.71 6.50
CA TRP A 22 -9.29 2.56 7.69
C TRP A 22 -8.88 4.01 7.39
N VAL A 23 -7.75 4.24 6.71
CA VAL A 23 -7.31 5.59 6.28
C VAL A 23 -8.39 6.27 5.43
N THR A 24 -8.99 5.56 4.47
CA THR A 24 -10.08 6.09 3.64
C THR A 24 -11.32 6.43 4.49
N ASN A 25 -11.67 5.61 5.48
CA ASN A 25 -12.78 5.91 6.40
C ASN A 25 -12.52 7.21 7.19
N VAL A 26 -11.28 7.42 7.66
CA VAL A 26 -10.90 8.66 8.35
C VAL A 26 -10.97 9.86 7.41
N GLN A 27 -10.55 9.73 6.14
CA GLN A 27 -10.66 10.79 5.15
C GLN A 27 -12.11 11.27 4.92
N GLN A 28 -13.08 10.37 5.04
CA GLN A 28 -14.50 10.73 4.93
C GLN A 28 -15.02 11.52 6.14
N LEU A 29 -14.39 11.37 7.30
CA LEU A 29 -14.78 11.98 8.57
C LEU A 29 -13.98 13.23 8.90
N ARG A 30 -12.78 13.31 8.38
CA ARG A 30 -11.85 14.44 8.55
C ARG A 30 -11.27 14.83 7.19
N ASN A 31 -11.05 16.11 6.98
CA ASN A 31 -10.47 16.61 5.74
C ASN A 31 -8.94 16.40 5.74
N TYR A 32 -8.49 15.20 5.37
CA TYR A 32 -7.07 14.83 5.25
C TYR A 32 -6.68 14.58 3.80
N ASP A 33 -5.54 15.11 3.39
CA ASP A 33 -4.91 14.79 2.11
C ASP A 33 -3.97 13.59 2.27
N VAL A 34 -4.28 12.47 1.61
CA VAL A 34 -3.44 11.27 1.58
C VAL A 34 -2.69 11.17 0.26
N SER A 35 -1.37 11.06 0.32
CA SER A 35 -0.52 10.72 -0.82
C SER A 35 -0.24 9.21 -0.83
N TRP A 36 -0.72 8.53 -1.86
CA TRP A 36 -0.50 7.10 -2.05
C TRP A 36 0.89 6.86 -2.65
N ARG A 37 1.75 6.15 -1.91
CA ARG A 37 3.15 5.90 -2.21
C ARG A 37 3.42 4.41 -2.40
N PHE A 38 4.46 4.10 -3.13
CA PHE A 38 4.84 2.73 -3.44
C PHE A 38 5.87 2.18 -2.46
N ILE A 39 5.67 0.94 -2.05
CA ILE A 39 6.67 0.12 -1.36
C ILE A 39 6.57 -1.30 -1.90
N SER A 40 7.67 -1.83 -2.44
CA SER A 40 7.65 -3.13 -3.09
C SER A 40 8.16 -4.23 -2.16
N LEU A 41 7.29 -5.17 -1.80
CA LEU A 41 7.68 -6.38 -1.07
C LEU A 41 8.69 -7.22 -1.85
N LYS A 42 8.64 -7.20 -3.19
CA LYS A 42 9.65 -7.85 -4.02
C LYS A 42 11.03 -7.24 -3.81
N MET A 43 11.12 -5.91 -3.81
CA MET A 43 12.40 -5.20 -3.64
C MET A 43 12.94 -5.32 -2.21
N ILE A 44 12.06 -5.26 -1.20
CA ILE A 44 12.46 -5.48 0.21
C ILE A 44 13.05 -6.86 0.42
N ASN A 45 12.47 -7.88 -0.21
CA ASN A 45 12.92 -9.26 -0.04
C ASN A 45 14.02 -9.69 -1.03
N ALA A 46 14.44 -8.83 -1.96
CA ALA A 46 15.49 -9.14 -2.93
C ALA A 46 16.81 -9.56 -2.25
N GLU A 47 17.19 -8.88 -1.16
CA GLU A 47 18.41 -9.18 -0.40
C GLU A 47 18.20 -10.31 0.62
N ARG A 48 17.01 -10.41 1.21
CA ARG A 48 16.67 -11.42 2.25
C ARG A 48 16.42 -12.80 1.67
N GLY A 49 16.02 -12.87 0.39
CA GLY A 49 15.56 -14.08 -0.27
C GLY A 49 14.23 -14.61 0.27
N TYR A 50 13.77 -15.68 -0.32
CA TYR A 50 12.48 -16.31 0.02
C TYR A 50 12.61 -17.64 0.77
N ALA A 51 13.85 -18.05 1.10
CA ALA A 51 14.14 -19.31 1.81
C ALA A 51 13.43 -20.55 1.20
N GLY A 52 13.30 -20.57 -0.13
CA GLY A 52 12.62 -21.64 -0.87
C GLY A 52 11.09 -21.51 -0.92
N ASN A 53 10.51 -20.44 -0.41
CA ASN A 53 9.06 -20.19 -0.53
C ASN A 53 8.72 -19.52 -1.87
N ASN A 54 8.67 -20.33 -2.94
CA ASN A 54 8.40 -19.87 -4.29
C ASN A 54 7.00 -19.19 -4.42
N ALA A 55 6.03 -19.61 -3.60
CA ALA A 55 4.69 -19.01 -3.63
C ALA A 55 4.72 -17.53 -3.20
N TYR A 56 5.49 -17.18 -2.17
CA TYR A 56 5.69 -15.79 -1.78
C TYR A 56 6.43 -14.99 -2.83
N GLU A 57 7.42 -15.58 -3.49
CA GLU A 57 8.15 -14.92 -4.56
C GLU A 57 7.23 -14.57 -5.74
N LEU A 58 6.40 -15.50 -6.17
CA LEU A 58 5.42 -15.29 -7.25
C LEU A 58 4.43 -14.16 -6.89
N ILE A 59 3.90 -14.16 -5.67
CA ILE A 59 2.99 -13.13 -5.21
C ILE A 59 3.67 -11.75 -5.17
N HIS A 60 4.91 -11.66 -4.70
CA HIS A 60 5.63 -10.37 -4.65
C HIS A 60 6.04 -9.88 -6.05
N ASN A 61 6.32 -10.79 -7.00
CA ASN A 61 6.50 -10.43 -8.40
C ASN A 61 5.22 -9.83 -8.99
N ALA A 62 4.07 -10.44 -8.70
CA ALA A 62 2.77 -9.93 -9.10
C ALA A 62 2.44 -8.57 -8.45
N GLY A 63 2.86 -8.37 -7.19
CA GLY A 63 2.78 -7.08 -6.51
C GLY A 63 3.54 -5.98 -7.24
N LEU A 64 4.79 -6.27 -7.65
CA LEU A 64 5.59 -5.33 -8.44
C LEU A 64 4.93 -4.99 -9.78
N ALA A 65 4.34 -5.98 -10.48
CA ALA A 65 3.58 -5.74 -11.69
C ALA A 65 2.40 -4.76 -11.45
N GLY A 66 1.65 -4.95 -10.37
CA GLY A 66 0.59 -4.02 -9.98
C GLY A 66 1.10 -2.62 -9.63
N LEU A 67 2.26 -2.50 -8.98
CA LEU A 67 2.90 -1.20 -8.68
C LEU A 67 3.36 -0.47 -9.95
N ARG A 68 3.86 -1.17 -10.96
CA ARG A 68 4.21 -0.57 -12.26
C ARG A 68 2.99 0.06 -12.92
N VAL A 69 1.85 -0.65 -12.94
CA VAL A 69 0.57 -0.10 -13.45
C VAL A 69 0.11 1.09 -12.61
N ALA A 70 0.27 1.05 -11.27
CA ALA A 70 -0.06 2.18 -10.41
C ALA A 70 0.86 3.39 -10.66
N SER A 71 2.12 3.16 -11.00
CA SER A 71 3.06 4.22 -11.41
C SER A 71 2.64 4.86 -12.75
N ALA A 72 2.22 4.05 -13.72
CA ALA A 72 1.67 4.55 -14.98
C ALA A 72 0.37 5.36 -14.76
N ALA A 73 -0.54 4.87 -13.91
CA ALA A 73 -1.75 5.59 -13.54
C ALA A 73 -1.43 6.94 -12.88
N ARG A 74 -0.39 7.01 -12.03
CA ARG A 74 0.06 8.27 -11.43
C ARG A 74 0.58 9.26 -12.47
N ALA A 75 1.30 8.79 -13.47
CA ALA A 75 1.80 9.64 -14.53
C ALA A 75 0.68 10.29 -15.35
N GLN A 76 -0.45 9.61 -15.52
CA GLN A 76 -1.60 10.14 -16.27
C GLN A 76 -2.52 11.04 -15.44
N GLY A 77 -2.93 10.62 -14.24
CA GLY A 77 -3.98 11.29 -13.47
C GLY A 77 -3.62 11.55 -12.00
N GLY A 78 -2.32 11.46 -11.67
CA GLY A 78 -1.82 11.81 -10.34
C GLY A 78 -2.28 10.87 -9.23
N ASN A 79 -2.33 11.41 -8.03
CA ASN A 79 -2.66 10.68 -6.81
C ASN A 79 -4.08 10.07 -6.82
N ALA A 80 -5.04 10.75 -7.47
CA ALA A 80 -6.42 10.27 -7.57
C ALA A 80 -6.51 8.97 -8.37
N SER A 81 -5.77 8.87 -9.49
CA SER A 81 -5.71 7.63 -10.28
C SER A 81 -5.05 6.49 -9.52
N VAL A 82 -4.02 6.77 -8.70
CA VAL A 82 -3.43 5.75 -7.82
C VAL A 82 -4.44 5.26 -6.79
N ALA A 83 -5.20 6.16 -6.16
CA ALA A 83 -6.23 5.82 -5.18
C ALA A 83 -7.33 4.93 -5.78
N ALA A 84 -7.82 5.29 -6.99
CA ALA A 84 -8.83 4.53 -7.71
C ALA A 84 -8.31 3.13 -8.08
N LEU A 85 -7.12 3.05 -8.68
CA LEU A 85 -6.51 1.79 -9.06
C LEU A 85 -6.19 0.89 -7.85
N TYR A 86 -5.65 1.47 -6.77
CA TYR A 86 -5.38 0.69 -5.55
C TYR A 86 -6.66 0.14 -4.94
N THR A 87 -7.76 0.90 -5.00
CA THR A 87 -9.07 0.43 -4.55
C THR A 87 -9.58 -0.73 -5.41
N ALA A 88 -9.49 -0.64 -6.73
CA ALA A 88 -9.87 -1.72 -7.64
C ALA A 88 -9.00 -2.97 -7.46
N LEU A 89 -7.65 -2.81 -7.38
CA LEU A 89 -6.71 -3.89 -7.08
C LEU A 89 -7.06 -4.62 -5.78
N GLY A 90 -7.25 -3.87 -4.70
CA GLY A 90 -7.55 -4.46 -3.41
C GLY A 90 -8.90 -5.17 -3.36
N ASN A 91 -9.93 -4.62 -4.01
CA ASN A 91 -11.21 -5.29 -4.16
C ASN A 91 -11.07 -6.60 -4.93
N ALA A 92 -10.36 -6.61 -6.06
CA ALA A 92 -10.16 -7.82 -6.85
C ALA A 92 -9.32 -8.87 -6.10
N ILE A 93 -8.19 -8.48 -5.50
CA ILE A 93 -7.23 -9.39 -4.89
C ILE A 93 -7.73 -9.93 -3.54
N HIS A 94 -8.20 -9.03 -2.66
CA HIS A 94 -8.46 -9.37 -1.25
C HIS A 94 -9.92 -9.68 -0.99
N VAL A 95 -10.85 -8.89 -1.52
CA VAL A 95 -12.29 -9.11 -1.35
C VAL A 95 -12.77 -10.18 -2.32
N GLY A 96 -12.44 -10.05 -3.60
CA GLY A 96 -12.82 -10.99 -4.66
C GLY A 96 -12.00 -12.28 -4.69
N GLY A 97 -10.89 -12.38 -3.93
CA GLY A 97 -10.06 -13.58 -3.88
C GLY A 97 -9.29 -13.91 -5.16
N ARG A 98 -9.18 -12.95 -6.11
CA ARG A 98 -8.63 -13.15 -7.46
C ARG A 98 -7.09 -13.10 -7.53
N ARG A 99 -6.40 -13.37 -6.42
CA ARG A 99 -4.92 -13.32 -6.34
C ARG A 99 -4.25 -14.27 -7.33
N GLU A 100 -4.80 -15.47 -7.52
CA GLU A 100 -4.25 -16.46 -8.47
C GLU A 100 -4.34 -15.99 -9.91
N GLU A 101 -5.38 -15.23 -10.27
CA GLU A 101 -5.50 -14.64 -11.60
C GLU A 101 -4.38 -13.63 -11.86
N LEU A 102 -4.07 -12.77 -10.88
CA LEU A 102 -2.97 -11.83 -10.99
C LEU A 102 -1.63 -12.54 -11.20
N VAL A 103 -1.39 -13.67 -10.53
CA VAL A 103 -0.14 -14.45 -10.66
C VAL A 103 -0.06 -15.16 -12.00
N ASN A 104 -1.15 -15.81 -12.44
CA ASN A 104 -1.14 -16.70 -13.60
C ASN A 104 -1.44 -15.99 -14.92
N ASN A 105 -2.19 -14.88 -14.90
CA ASN A 105 -2.53 -14.09 -16.08
C ASN A 105 -2.54 -12.59 -15.77
N PRO A 106 -1.37 -12.00 -15.45
CA PRO A 106 -1.29 -10.63 -14.96
C PRO A 106 -1.88 -9.61 -15.93
N HIS A 107 -1.68 -9.77 -17.24
CA HIS A 107 -2.19 -8.83 -18.24
C HIS A 107 -3.73 -8.75 -18.22
N ALA A 108 -4.42 -9.88 -18.33
CA ALA A 108 -5.88 -9.90 -18.37
C ALA A 108 -6.47 -9.43 -17.04
N PHE A 109 -5.87 -9.82 -15.90
CA PHE A 109 -6.28 -9.36 -14.58
C PHE A 109 -6.12 -7.84 -14.44
N LEU A 110 -4.94 -7.29 -14.76
CA LEU A 110 -4.66 -5.86 -14.63
C LEU A 110 -5.51 -5.02 -15.58
N LEU A 111 -5.79 -5.52 -16.79
CA LEU A 111 -6.69 -4.86 -17.72
C LEU A 111 -8.11 -4.74 -17.14
N SER A 112 -8.64 -5.82 -16.52
CA SER A 112 -9.94 -5.77 -15.87
C SER A 112 -9.98 -4.80 -14.69
N VAL A 113 -8.91 -4.76 -13.90
CA VAL A 113 -8.81 -3.86 -12.74
C VAL A 113 -8.67 -2.39 -13.14
N VAL A 114 -7.96 -2.12 -14.23
CA VAL A 114 -7.84 -0.77 -14.82
C VAL A 114 -9.19 -0.27 -15.30
N ASP A 115 -9.99 -1.13 -15.95
CA ASP A 115 -11.36 -0.83 -16.36
C ASP A 115 -12.27 -0.56 -15.14
N ASP A 116 -12.22 -1.42 -14.13
CA ASP A 116 -12.94 -1.25 -12.85
C ASP A 116 -12.59 0.07 -12.14
N ALA A 117 -11.35 0.55 -12.32
CA ALA A 117 -10.88 1.83 -11.80
C ALA A 117 -11.30 3.04 -12.64
N GLY A 118 -11.93 2.85 -13.81
CA GLY A 118 -12.29 3.90 -14.75
C GLY A 118 -11.08 4.57 -15.39
N LEU A 119 -9.98 3.85 -15.57
CA LEU A 119 -8.73 4.36 -16.12
C LEU A 119 -8.52 3.85 -17.57
N PRO A 120 -7.71 4.56 -18.38
CA PRO A 120 -7.42 4.15 -19.75
C PRO A 120 -6.76 2.77 -19.82
N ALA A 121 -7.28 1.90 -20.69
CA ALA A 121 -6.86 0.51 -20.80
C ALA A 121 -5.37 0.31 -21.10
N GLU A 122 -4.75 1.27 -21.80
CA GLU A 122 -3.35 1.24 -22.19
C GLU A 122 -2.38 1.21 -21.00
N ILE A 123 -2.77 1.72 -19.84
CA ILE A 123 -1.88 1.68 -18.67
C ILE A 123 -1.68 0.27 -18.12
N ALA A 124 -2.57 -0.66 -18.44
CA ALA A 124 -2.44 -2.05 -17.99
C ALA A 124 -1.14 -2.70 -18.54
N SER A 125 -0.69 -2.34 -19.74
CA SER A 125 0.54 -2.86 -20.34
C SER A 125 1.82 -2.47 -19.59
N ALA A 126 1.75 -1.47 -18.71
CA ALA A 126 2.90 -1.06 -17.91
C ALA A 126 3.39 -2.14 -16.91
N PHE A 127 2.63 -3.21 -16.69
CA PHE A 127 3.04 -4.29 -15.79
C PHE A 127 4.39 -4.93 -16.16
N GLU A 128 4.79 -4.93 -17.44
CA GLU A 128 6.08 -5.41 -17.91
C GLU A 128 7.14 -4.30 -18.06
N ASP A 129 6.74 -3.04 -17.95
CA ASP A 129 7.65 -1.91 -18.16
C ASP A 129 8.50 -1.63 -16.90
N SER A 130 9.75 -2.09 -16.94
CA SER A 130 10.71 -1.91 -15.86
C SER A 130 11.19 -0.46 -15.67
N THR A 131 10.87 0.48 -16.58
CA THR A 131 11.20 1.90 -16.38
C THR A 131 10.49 2.50 -15.16
N HIS A 132 9.36 1.92 -14.75
CA HIS A 132 8.65 2.27 -13.51
C HIS A 132 9.39 1.82 -12.25
N ASP A 133 10.34 0.88 -12.33
CA ASP A 133 11.03 0.32 -11.15
C ASP A 133 11.88 1.36 -10.43
N GLU A 134 12.39 2.37 -11.14
CA GLU A 134 13.20 3.43 -10.54
C GLU A 134 12.41 4.21 -9.48
N VAL A 135 11.22 4.66 -9.83
CA VAL A 135 10.37 5.41 -8.89
C VAL A 135 9.85 4.53 -7.75
N ILE A 136 9.52 3.26 -8.04
CA ILE A 136 9.08 2.30 -7.02
C ILE A 136 10.21 2.03 -6.03
N ARG A 137 11.42 1.84 -6.51
CA ARG A 137 12.62 1.64 -5.69
C ARG A 137 12.91 2.87 -4.82
N TYR A 138 12.91 4.05 -5.42
CA TYR A 138 13.13 5.29 -4.70
C TYR A 138 12.13 5.46 -3.54
N GLU A 139 10.84 5.27 -3.79
CA GLU A 139 9.82 5.40 -2.74
C GLU A 139 9.92 4.29 -1.68
N THR A 140 10.30 3.08 -2.07
CA THR A 140 10.60 1.98 -1.15
C THR A 140 11.78 2.35 -0.22
N GLU A 141 12.86 2.88 -0.77
CA GLU A 141 14.03 3.31 -0.01
C GLU A 141 13.71 4.48 0.92
N VAL A 142 12.91 5.45 0.48
CA VAL A 142 12.43 6.55 1.32
C VAL A 142 11.62 6.01 2.51
N ALA A 143 10.69 5.11 2.29
CA ALA A 143 9.90 4.51 3.37
C ALA A 143 10.79 3.79 4.39
N LEU A 144 11.72 2.95 3.91
CA LEU A 144 12.65 2.20 4.76
C LEU A 144 13.67 3.07 5.47
N SER A 145 14.06 4.21 4.90
CA SER A 145 14.97 5.16 5.56
C SER A 145 14.35 5.80 6.80
N ARG A 146 13.01 5.91 6.82
CA ARG A 146 12.23 6.51 7.92
C ARG A 146 11.88 5.52 9.03
N THR A 147 11.75 4.24 8.72
CA THR A 147 11.26 3.23 9.67
C THR A 147 12.26 2.12 9.98
N GLY A 148 13.37 2.07 9.24
CA GLY A 148 14.33 0.96 9.30
C GLY A 148 14.01 -0.13 8.28
N LYS A 149 15.00 -1.00 8.03
CA LYS A 149 14.91 -2.04 6.99
C LYS A 149 14.24 -3.33 7.47
N ASP A 150 13.92 -3.46 8.75
CA ASP A 150 13.38 -4.68 9.37
C ASP A 150 11.84 -4.73 9.40
N VAL A 151 11.21 -3.93 8.57
CA VAL A 151 9.76 -3.82 8.47
C VAL A 151 9.27 -4.19 7.06
N GLY A 152 7.97 -4.27 6.90
CA GLY A 152 7.30 -4.46 5.62
C GLY A 152 6.33 -3.30 5.33
N THR A 153 5.10 -3.64 4.93
CA THR A 153 4.05 -2.68 4.62
C THR A 153 2.77 -3.00 5.41
N PRO A 154 1.91 -2.02 5.76
CA PRO A 154 1.97 -0.60 5.39
C PRO A 154 3.01 0.20 6.18
N ILE A 155 3.48 1.31 5.62
CA ILE A 155 4.18 2.36 6.34
C ILE A 155 3.36 3.65 6.19
N LEU A 156 3.20 4.37 7.29
CA LEU A 156 2.51 5.64 7.36
C LEU A 156 3.51 6.72 7.75
N THR A 157 3.51 7.85 7.03
CA THR A 157 4.25 9.05 7.41
C THR A 157 3.27 10.19 7.59
N PHE A 158 3.12 10.64 8.82
CA PHE A 158 2.32 11.80 9.20
C PHE A 158 3.13 13.07 8.98
N ASN A 159 2.46 14.15 8.58
CA ASN A 159 3.05 15.48 8.37
C ASN A 159 4.32 15.44 7.51
N PRO A 160 4.32 14.81 6.32
CA PRO A 160 5.52 14.64 5.53
C PRO A 160 6.18 15.99 5.20
N LYS A 161 7.50 16.06 5.37
CA LYS A 161 8.34 17.25 5.18
C LYS A 161 8.12 18.39 6.19
N ALA A 162 7.29 18.21 7.20
CA ALA A 162 7.14 19.16 8.30
C ALA A 162 8.17 18.88 9.43
N ALA A 163 8.32 19.82 10.35
CA ALA A 163 9.24 19.68 11.48
C ALA A 163 8.83 18.53 12.44
N ASN A 164 7.53 18.17 12.43
CA ASN A 164 6.96 17.07 13.20
C ASN A 164 6.64 15.85 12.30
N GLU A 165 7.38 15.66 11.20
CA GLU A 165 7.26 14.44 10.40
C GLU A 165 7.49 13.21 11.27
N ALA A 166 6.57 12.26 11.23
CA ALA A 166 6.66 11.04 12.01
C ALA A 166 6.21 9.84 11.20
N SER A 167 7.02 8.79 11.21
CA SER A 167 6.78 7.58 10.40
C SER A 167 6.75 6.34 11.28
N LEU A 168 5.86 5.40 10.95
CA LEU A 168 5.83 4.09 11.59
C LEU A 168 5.42 3.00 10.61
N PHE A 169 5.87 1.77 10.89
CA PHE A 169 5.33 0.56 10.28
C PHE A 169 3.99 0.18 10.93
N GLY A 170 2.96 -0.01 10.13
CA GLY A 170 1.63 -0.33 10.63
C GLY A 170 0.71 0.90 10.68
N PRO A 171 -0.42 0.82 11.42
CA PRO A 171 -0.84 -0.32 12.25
C PRO A 171 -1.20 -1.54 11.39
N VAL A 172 -0.88 -2.74 11.89
CA VAL A 172 -1.34 -4.00 11.30
C VAL A 172 -2.64 -4.38 11.99
N ILE A 173 -3.77 -4.13 11.32
CA ILE A 173 -5.12 -4.35 11.85
C ILE A 173 -5.82 -5.44 11.06
N SER A 174 -6.67 -6.23 11.74
CA SER A 174 -7.37 -7.35 11.10
C SER A 174 -8.70 -6.96 10.46
N LYS A 175 -9.26 -5.81 10.86
CA LYS A 175 -10.50 -5.23 10.35
C LYS A 175 -10.37 -3.71 10.35
N ALA A 176 -10.86 -3.06 9.31
CA ALA A 176 -10.88 -1.60 9.24
C ALA A 176 -11.98 -1.03 10.14
N PRO A 177 -11.65 -0.24 11.17
CA PRO A 177 -12.66 0.44 11.97
C PRO A 177 -13.35 1.54 11.18
N THR A 178 -14.59 1.87 11.55
CA THR A 178 -15.42 2.91 10.94
C THR A 178 -15.90 3.91 11.98
N GLY A 179 -16.45 5.04 11.54
CA GLY A 179 -17.02 6.04 12.44
C GLY A 179 -16.03 6.54 13.50
N ASP A 180 -16.51 6.76 14.72
CA ASP A 180 -15.70 7.28 15.83
C ASP A 180 -14.53 6.37 16.22
N GLU A 181 -14.65 5.07 16.03
CA GLU A 181 -13.56 4.14 16.31
C GLU A 181 -12.39 4.33 15.34
N ALA A 182 -12.68 4.61 14.07
CA ALA A 182 -11.65 4.92 13.07
C ALA A 182 -10.85 6.17 13.46
N VAL A 183 -11.57 7.21 13.90
CA VAL A 183 -10.96 8.48 14.33
C VAL A 183 -10.14 8.32 15.62
N LYS A 184 -10.67 7.60 16.61
CA LYS A 184 -9.93 7.32 17.85
C LYS A 184 -8.64 6.54 17.61
N LEU A 185 -8.69 5.55 16.72
CA LEU A 185 -7.48 4.80 16.36
C LEU A 185 -6.47 5.70 15.63
N TRP A 186 -6.94 6.59 14.76
CA TRP A 186 -6.08 7.54 14.06
C TRP A 186 -5.32 8.43 15.02
N ASP A 187 -6.02 9.06 15.97
CA ASP A 187 -5.41 9.96 16.96
C ASP A 187 -4.38 9.23 17.82
N ALA A 188 -4.68 7.99 18.22
CA ALA A 188 -3.76 7.16 18.99
C ALA A 188 -2.51 6.80 18.19
N VAL A 189 -2.66 6.38 16.94
CA VAL A 189 -1.54 5.99 16.06
C VAL A 189 -0.67 7.19 15.74
N GLN A 190 -1.25 8.35 15.43
CA GLN A 190 -0.49 9.58 15.19
C GLN A 190 0.28 10.01 16.45
N THR A 191 -0.35 9.98 17.62
CA THR A 191 0.31 10.29 18.90
C THR A 191 1.50 9.36 19.16
N ILE A 192 1.34 8.05 18.90
CA ILE A 192 2.43 7.09 19.04
C ILE A 192 3.57 7.41 18.06
N ALA A 193 3.26 7.69 16.79
CA ALA A 193 4.25 8.02 15.78
C ALA A 193 5.07 9.25 16.19
N GLU A 194 4.42 10.31 16.69
CA GLU A 194 5.05 11.56 17.09
C GLU A 194 5.81 11.46 18.43
N SER A 195 5.55 10.43 19.26
CA SER A 195 6.14 10.28 20.60
C SER A 195 7.53 9.68 20.64
N GLY A 196 8.08 9.23 19.49
CA GLY A 196 9.38 8.56 19.40
C GLY A 196 9.38 7.12 19.92
N VAL A 197 8.22 6.49 20.15
CA VAL A 197 8.12 5.06 20.46
C VAL A 197 8.57 4.25 19.26
N ALA A 198 9.60 3.42 19.41
CA ALA A 198 10.18 2.65 18.33
C ALA A 198 9.35 1.40 17.97
N GLU A 199 8.79 0.70 18.95
CA GLU A 199 8.02 -0.52 18.73
C GLU A 199 6.92 -0.72 19.76
N ILE A 200 5.72 -1.04 19.26
CA ILE A 200 4.62 -1.66 20.03
C ILE A 200 4.14 -2.86 19.22
N LYS A 201 4.25 -4.07 19.78
CA LYS A 201 4.02 -5.30 19.03
C LYS A 201 3.13 -6.29 19.74
N ARG A 202 2.19 -6.87 18.99
CA ARG A 202 1.47 -8.08 19.36
C ARG A 202 1.70 -9.11 18.26
N SER A 203 2.33 -10.25 18.60
CA SER A 203 2.63 -11.30 17.62
C SER A 203 1.41 -12.13 17.22
N LEU A 204 0.44 -12.31 18.13
CA LEU A 204 -0.82 -12.96 17.81
C LEU A 204 -1.72 -11.99 17.02
N ARG A 205 -2.11 -12.42 15.84
CA ARG A 205 -2.98 -11.65 14.93
C ARG A 205 -4.24 -12.46 14.62
N ALA A 206 -5.39 -11.81 14.63
CA ALA A 206 -6.59 -12.38 14.04
C ALA A 206 -6.43 -12.47 12.51
N ALA A 207 -7.17 -13.37 11.88
CA ALA A 207 -7.20 -13.45 10.43
C ALA A 207 -7.68 -12.12 9.82
N PRO A 208 -7.15 -11.72 8.64
CA PRO A 208 -7.62 -10.53 7.95
C PRO A 208 -9.09 -10.67 7.57
N GLN A 209 -9.86 -9.58 7.73
CA GLN A 209 -11.27 -9.45 7.37
C GLN A 209 -11.40 -8.34 6.33
N PHE A 210 -12.06 -8.64 5.21
CA PHE A 210 -12.11 -7.78 4.01
C PHE A 210 -13.54 -7.26 3.73
N ASP A 211 -14.36 -7.13 4.74
CA ASP A 211 -15.74 -6.61 4.72
C ASP A 211 -15.82 -5.08 4.76
#